data_ef204c82a957fd7c4000340c3e7d4273
#
_entry.id   ef204c82a957fd7c4000340c3e7d4273
#
_cell.length_a   1.000
_cell.length_b   1.000
_cell.length_c   1.000
_cell.angle_alpha   90.00
_cell.angle_beta   90.00
_cell.angle_gamma   90.00
#
_symmetry.space_group_name_H-M   'P 1'
#
loop_
_entity.id
_entity.type
_entity.pdbx_description
1 polymer ?
#
loop_
_entity_poly.entity_id
_entity_poly.type
_entity_poly.pdbx_seq_one_letter_code
_entity_poly.pdbx_strand_id
1 'polypeptide(L)'
;QPNGGSIAFMCATRAVYATQNNALNRRFAYYVVGRDDAGNRITMGEALRKAKNDLLTPAGKSYRDVDNSINKLKYVYFGDPALVLSIPTGSVVIDSINGKAVTPSMKVQLEAGSVARFSGHITKSQQNAGALDESFSGVLSATIYDRLETIVCKDNDGSAARRNRQPLKF
;
A
#
# COMPACT_ATOMS: atom_id res chain seq x y z
N GLN A 1 -20.96 -5.08 9.61
CA GLN A 1 -21.08 -3.66 9.22
C GLN A 1 -21.57 -3.58 7.78
N PRO A 2 -22.63 -2.83 7.48
CA PRO A 2 -22.96 -2.54 6.11
C PRO A 2 -21.80 -1.74 5.48
N ASN A 3 -21.29 -2.16 4.35
CA ASN A 3 -20.20 -1.53 3.61
C ASN A 3 -18.80 -1.64 4.23
N GLY A 4 -18.53 -2.65 5.03
CA GLY A 4 -17.19 -2.88 5.56
C GLY A 4 -17.00 -4.31 6.03
N GLY A 5 -15.74 -4.71 6.22
CA GLY A 5 -15.35 -6.01 6.69
C GLY A 5 -14.09 -6.53 5.99
N SER A 6 -13.55 -7.62 6.51
CA SER A 6 -12.43 -8.30 5.88
C SER A 6 -12.95 -9.28 4.84
N ILE A 7 -12.44 -9.19 3.61
CA ILE A 7 -12.72 -10.16 2.54
C ILE A 7 -11.90 -11.44 2.68
N ALA A 8 -10.78 -11.34 3.38
CA ALA A 8 -9.87 -12.43 3.68
C ALA A 8 -8.92 -12.03 4.80
N PHE A 9 -8.36 -13.02 5.48
CA PHE A 9 -7.30 -12.77 6.45
C PHE A 9 -6.33 -13.96 6.54
N MET A 10 -5.10 -13.65 6.91
CA MET A 10 -4.06 -14.63 7.19
C MET A 10 -3.75 -14.56 8.69
N CYS A 11 -3.89 -15.68 9.37
CA CYS A 11 -3.63 -15.75 10.81
C CYS A 11 -2.85 -16.99 11.20
N ALA A 12 -2.27 -16.94 12.41
CA ALA A 12 -1.59 -18.07 12.99
C ALA A 12 -2.55 -18.92 13.82
N THR A 13 -2.41 -20.24 13.72
CA THR A 13 -3.19 -21.22 14.50
C THR A 13 -2.57 -21.55 15.86
N ARG A 14 -1.34 -21.09 16.11
CA ARG A 14 -0.56 -21.34 17.34
C ARG A 14 0.36 -20.16 17.61
N ALA A 15 1.05 -20.19 18.75
CA ALA A 15 2.11 -19.24 19.06
C ALA A 15 3.19 -19.24 17.97
N VAL A 16 3.60 -18.05 17.54
CA VAL A 16 4.53 -17.80 16.45
C VAL A 16 5.60 -16.79 16.88
N TYR A 17 6.71 -16.73 16.14
CA TYR A 17 7.85 -15.89 16.45
C TYR A 17 7.86 -14.62 15.60
N ALA A 18 8.11 -13.47 16.23
CA ALA A 18 8.01 -12.16 15.59
C ALA A 18 8.91 -11.99 14.35
N THR A 19 10.16 -12.45 14.42
CA THR A 19 11.11 -12.34 13.29
C THR A 19 10.63 -13.14 12.08
N GLN A 20 10.21 -14.38 12.29
CA GLN A 20 9.71 -15.26 11.23
C GLN A 20 8.37 -14.75 10.66
N ASN A 21 7.53 -14.17 11.52
CA ASN A 21 6.29 -13.52 11.07
C ASN A 21 6.59 -12.34 10.14
N ASN A 22 7.55 -11.52 10.50
CA ASN A 22 7.95 -10.40 9.65
C ASN A 22 8.46 -10.88 8.28
N ALA A 23 9.30 -11.93 8.26
CA ALA A 23 9.79 -12.51 7.01
C ALA A 23 8.63 -13.02 6.12
N LEU A 24 7.68 -13.78 6.71
CA LEU A 24 6.51 -14.27 5.98
C LEU A 24 5.63 -13.13 5.46
N ASN A 25 5.35 -12.13 6.29
CA ASN A 25 4.53 -10.97 5.90
C ASN A 25 5.15 -10.19 4.74
N ARG A 26 6.45 -9.93 4.79
CA ARG A 26 7.16 -9.22 3.71
C ARG A 26 7.09 -10.00 2.40
N ARG A 27 7.28 -11.32 2.42
CA ARG A 27 7.18 -12.16 1.22
C ARG A 27 5.76 -12.23 0.70
N PHE A 28 4.79 -12.40 1.58
CA PHE A 28 3.39 -12.41 1.19
C PHE A 28 2.98 -11.09 0.53
N ALA A 29 3.28 -9.96 1.15
CA ALA A 29 3.01 -8.64 0.58
C ALA A 29 3.69 -8.45 -0.79
N TYR A 30 4.95 -8.87 -0.93
CA TYR A 30 5.67 -8.81 -2.20
C TYR A 30 4.93 -9.54 -3.32
N TYR A 31 4.44 -10.76 -3.05
CA TYR A 31 3.70 -11.54 -4.06
C TYR A 31 2.30 -10.99 -4.30
N VAL A 32 1.58 -10.55 -3.27
CA VAL A 32 0.22 -10.00 -3.40
C VAL A 32 0.19 -8.75 -4.27
N VAL A 33 1.15 -7.83 -4.11
CA VAL A 33 1.23 -6.62 -4.93
C VAL A 33 1.96 -6.84 -6.26
N GLY A 34 2.69 -7.94 -6.38
CA GLY A 34 3.48 -8.28 -7.55
C GLY A 34 2.65 -8.78 -8.73
N ARG A 35 3.39 -9.19 -9.75
CA ARG A 35 2.87 -9.84 -10.95
C ARG A 35 3.69 -11.10 -11.23
N ASP A 36 3.11 -12.05 -11.95
CA ASP A 36 3.85 -13.18 -12.49
C ASP A 36 4.68 -12.77 -13.74
N ASP A 37 5.43 -13.72 -14.28
CA ASP A 37 6.29 -13.48 -15.44
C ASP A 37 5.48 -13.12 -16.71
N ALA A 38 4.20 -13.45 -16.74
CA ALA A 38 3.27 -13.09 -17.82
C ALA A 38 2.59 -11.73 -17.58
N GLY A 39 2.88 -11.07 -16.46
CA GLY A 39 2.32 -9.76 -16.10
C GLY A 39 0.97 -9.81 -15.41
N ASN A 40 0.45 -11.00 -15.08
CA ASN A 40 -0.84 -11.16 -14.41
C ASN A 40 -0.72 -10.96 -12.89
N ARG A 41 -1.80 -10.54 -12.26
CA ARG A 41 -1.91 -10.52 -10.81
C ARG A 41 -1.94 -11.93 -10.24
N ILE A 42 -1.25 -12.11 -9.12
CA ILE A 42 -1.18 -13.38 -8.41
C ILE A 42 -2.36 -13.49 -7.45
N THR A 43 -2.98 -14.67 -7.37
CA THR A 43 -4.06 -14.91 -6.43
C THR A 43 -3.53 -14.94 -4.98
N MET A 44 -4.39 -14.68 -4.02
CA MET A 44 -4.03 -14.64 -2.59
C MET A 44 -3.48 -15.99 -2.10
N GLY A 45 -4.08 -17.10 -2.52
CA GLY A 45 -3.61 -18.45 -2.19
C GLY A 45 -2.23 -18.75 -2.78
N GLU A 46 -2.03 -18.39 -4.05
CA GLU A 46 -0.74 -18.57 -4.71
C GLU A 46 0.34 -17.66 -4.12
N ALA A 47 -0.01 -16.43 -3.74
CA ALA A 47 0.91 -15.52 -3.06
C ALA A 47 1.39 -16.10 -1.72
N LEU A 48 0.47 -16.69 -0.93
CA LEU A 48 0.85 -17.33 0.33
C LEU A 48 1.70 -18.59 0.10
N ARG A 49 1.35 -19.43 -0.90
CA ARG A 49 2.15 -20.62 -1.27
C ARG A 49 3.57 -20.22 -1.65
N LYS A 50 3.72 -19.23 -2.55
CA LYS A 50 5.04 -18.71 -2.97
C LYS A 50 5.81 -18.12 -1.78
N ALA A 51 5.17 -17.35 -0.94
CA ALA A 51 5.80 -16.76 0.25
C ALA A 51 6.36 -17.82 1.20
N LYS A 52 5.59 -18.88 1.48
CA LYS A 52 6.05 -20.00 2.32
C LYS A 52 7.22 -20.76 1.70
N ASN A 53 7.17 -21.01 0.39
CA ASN A 53 8.22 -21.73 -0.33
C ASN A 53 9.49 -20.91 -0.46
N ASP A 54 9.37 -19.62 -0.70
CA ASP A 54 10.50 -18.69 -0.85
C ASP A 54 11.34 -18.58 0.43
N LEU A 55 10.73 -18.77 1.59
CA LEU A 55 11.42 -18.81 2.88
C LEU A 55 12.28 -20.08 3.08
N LEU A 56 12.09 -21.11 2.25
CA LEU A 56 12.88 -22.36 2.30
C LEU A 56 14.21 -22.25 1.54
N THR A 57 14.40 -21.22 0.70
CA THR A 57 15.55 -21.14 -0.20
C THR A 57 16.64 -20.28 0.44
N PRO A 58 17.74 -20.85 0.94
CA PRO A 58 18.79 -20.11 1.66
C PRO A 58 19.76 -19.36 0.75
N ALA A 59 19.83 -19.68 -0.53
CA ALA A 59 20.84 -19.14 -1.44
C ALA A 59 20.68 -17.63 -1.67
N GLY A 60 21.68 -16.85 -1.28
CA GLY A 60 21.77 -15.41 -1.53
C GLY A 60 20.85 -14.53 -0.67
N LYS A 61 20.15 -15.09 0.32
CA LYS A 61 19.26 -14.33 1.21
C LYS A 61 19.86 -14.07 2.58
N SER A 62 19.55 -12.92 3.15
CA SER A 62 19.88 -12.60 4.53
C SER A 62 19.22 -13.59 5.48
N TYR A 63 19.87 -13.89 6.60
CA TYR A 63 19.31 -14.70 7.69
C TYR A 63 17.92 -14.25 8.15
N ARG A 64 17.62 -12.95 8.04
CA ARG A 64 16.31 -12.37 8.38
C ARG A 64 15.20 -12.75 7.40
N ASP A 65 15.56 -13.22 6.21
CA ASP A 65 14.64 -13.53 5.12
C ASP A 65 14.41 -15.04 4.94
N VAL A 66 15.00 -15.87 5.79
CA VAL A 66 14.90 -17.33 5.75
C VAL A 66 14.19 -17.83 7.01
N ASP A 67 13.22 -18.72 6.85
CA ASP A 67 12.55 -19.42 7.94
C ASP A 67 12.60 -20.93 7.71
N ASN A 68 13.59 -21.58 8.30
CA ASN A 68 13.72 -23.04 8.30
C ASN A 68 12.88 -23.72 9.37
N SER A 69 12.20 -22.95 10.22
CA SER A 69 11.33 -23.49 11.26
C SER A 69 9.94 -23.85 10.69
N ILE A 70 9.18 -24.53 11.51
CA ILE A 70 7.77 -24.84 11.23
C ILE A 70 6.85 -23.62 11.37
N ASN A 71 7.40 -22.44 11.71
CA ASN A 71 6.60 -21.25 12.01
C ASN A 71 5.68 -20.86 10.85
N LYS A 72 6.18 -20.88 9.60
CA LYS A 72 5.39 -20.57 8.39
C LYS A 72 4.22 -21.55 8.18
N LEU A 73 4.32 -22.80 8.65
CA LEU A 73 3.27 -23.80 8.52
C LEU A 73 2.10 -23.55 9.46
N LYS A 74 2.31 -22.78 10.53
CA LYS A 74 1.27 -22.39 11.47
C LYS A 74 0.31 -21.34 10.93
N TYR A 75 0.64 -20.71 9.80
CA TYR A 75 -0.21 -19.72 9.16
C TYR A 75 -1.19 -20.35 8.20
N VAL A 76 -2.44 -19.95 8.33
CA VAL A 76 -3.54 -20.35 7.46
C VAL A 76 -4.20 -19.12 6.84
N TYR A 77 -4.77 -19.31 5.68
CA TYR A 77 -5.52 -18.31 4.96
C TYR A 77 -7.01 -18.61 5.08
N PHE A 78 -7.79 -17.61 5.46
CA PHE A 78 -9.25 -17.67 5.50
C PHE A 78 -9.80 -16.71 4.46
N GLY A 79 -10.51 -17.23 3.50
CA GLY A 79 -11.07 -16.54 2.37
C GLY A 79 -10.97 -17.36 1.10
N ASP A 80 -11.37 -16.78 -0.02
CA ASP A 80 -11.22 -17.44 -1.31
C ASP A 80 -9.75 -17.39 -1.78
N PRO A 81 -9.07 -18.56 -1.92
CA PRO A 81 -7.68 -18.58 -2.37
C PRO A 81 -7.51 -18.15 -3.83
N ALA A 82 -8.56 -18.18 -4.64
CA ALA A 82 -8.55 -17.70 -6.02
C ALA A 82 -8.74 -16.17 -6.11
N LEU A 83 -9.02 -15.50 -4.99
CA LEU A 83 -9.19 -14.06 -4.95
C LEU A 83 -7.94 -13.34 -5.46
N VAL A 84 -8.13 -12.41 -6.39
CA VAL A 84 -7.11 -11.47 -6.86
C VAL A 84 -7.47 -10.09 -6.35
N LEU A 85 -6.51 -9.41 -5.70
CA LEU A 85 -6.75 -8.04 -5.22
C LEU A 85 -6.80 -7.05 -6.38
N SER A 86 -7.83 -6.21 -6.39
CA SER A 86 -7.95 -5.10 -7.34
C SER A 86 -7.06 -3.94 -6.90
N ILE A 87 -5.76 -4.07 -7.19
CA ILE A 87 -4.77 -3.02 -6.91
C ILE A 87 -4.64 -2.15 -8.17
N PRO A 88 -4.75 -0.81 -8.04
CA PRO A 88 -4.58 0.10 -9.18
C PRO A 88 -3.26 -0.12 -9.89
N THR A 89 -3.29 -0.10 -11.22
CA THR A 89 -2.09 -0.26 -12.05
C THR A 89 -1.52 1.07 -12.49
N GLY A 90 -2.37 2.06 -12.70
CA GLY A 90 -2.00 3.40 -13.07
C GLY A 90 -1.80 4.33 -11.87
N SER A 91 -1.31 5.51 -12.15
CA SER A 91 -1.23 6.62 -11.19
C SER A 91 -1.94 7.85 -11.75
N VAL A 92 -2.48 8.65 -10.84
CA VAL A 92 -2.97 9.99 -11.16
C VAL A 92 -1.82 10.98 -11.01
N VAL A 93 -1.51 11.70 -12.06
CA VAL A 93 -0.50 12.77 -12.05
C VAL A 93 -1.22 14.10 -12.14
N ILE A 94 -0.92 15.02 -11.23
CA ILE A 94 -1.43 16.39 -11.27
C ILE A 94 -0.37 17.25 -11.96
N ASP A 95 -0.71 17.77 -13.13
CA ASP A 95 0.21 18.59 -13.93
C ASP A 95 0.17 20.06 -13.55
N SER A 96 -1.02 20.57 -13.24
CA SER A 96 -1.18 21.96 -12.85
C SER A 96 -2.30 22.20 -11.84
N ILE A 97 -2.15 23.26 -11.06
CA ILE A 97 -3.16 23.76 -10.11
C ILE A 97 -3.35 25.25 -10.42
N ASN A 98 -4.59 25.65 -10.71
CA ASN A 98 -4.95 27.01 -11.11
C ASN A 98 -4.07 27.55 -12.26
N GLY A 99 -3.75 26.68 -13.22
CA GLY A 99 -2.91 27.00 -14.39
C GLY A 99 -1.41 27.09 -14.11
N LYS A 100 -0.96 26.86 -12.87
CA LYS A 100 0.48 26.81 -12.54
C LYS A 100 0.96 25.38 -12.51
N ALA A 101 2.06 25.07 -13.21
CA ALA A 101 2.65 23.74 -13.25
C ALA A 101 3.07 23.26 -11.84
N VAL A 102 2.77 22.02 -11.52
CA VAL A 102 3.18 21.42 -10.24
C VAL A 102 4.65 21.04 -10.29
N THR A 103 5.41 21.54 -9.34
CA THR A 103 6.83 21.20 -9.15
C THR A 103 7.07 20.72 -7.73
N PRO A 104 8.12 19.90 -7.48
CA PRO A 104 8.42 19.40 -6.13
C PRO A 104 8.59 20.46 -5.05
N SER A 105 8.97 21.67 -5.44
CA SER A 105 9.17 22.83 -4.56
C SER A 105 7.97 23.77 -4.47
N MET A 106 6.90 23.49 -5.22
CA MET A 106 5.73 24.35 -5.27
C MET A 106 4.99 24.35 -3.93
N LYS A 107 4.77 25.53 -3.38
CA LYS A 107 3.84 25.75 -2.27
C LYS A 107 2.48 26.09 -2.85
N VAL A 108 1.54 25.16 -2.72
CA VAL A 108 0.15 25.38 -3.14
C VAL A 108 -0.55 26.16 -2.04
N GLN A 109 -1.14 27.30 -2.42
CA GLN A 109 -2.02 28.07 -1.56
C GLN A 109 -3.42 28.06 -2.18
N LEU A 110 -4.37 27.50 -1.45
CA LEU A 110 -5.77 27.48 -1.80
C LEU A 110 -6.54 28.23 -0.73
N GLU A 111 -7.48 29.06 -1.15
CA GLU A 111 -8.32 29.83 -0.23
C GLU A 111 -9.63 29.08 0.01
N ALA A 112 -10.06 29.02 1.25
CA ALA A 112 -11.35 28.43 1.61
C ALA A 112 -12.50 29.18 0.91
N GLY A 113 -13.44 28.41 0.33
CA GLY A 113 -14.57 28.98 -0.41
C GLY A 113 -14.24 29.43 -1.85
N SER A 114 -12.98 29.31 -2.31
CA SER A 114 -12.58 29.59 -3.68
C SER A 114 -12.70 28.35 -4.58
N VAL A 115 -12.72 28.56 -5.89
CA VAL A 115 -12.66 27.48 -6.88
C VAL A 115 -11.23 27.15 -7.21
N ALA A 116 -10.80 25.90 -6.94
CA ALA A 116 -9.52 25.39 -7.37
C ALA A 116 -9.68 24.52 -8.63
N ARG A 117 -8.86 24.76 -9.64
CA ARG A 117 -8.82 23.98 -10.87
C ARG A 117 -7.58 23.11 -10.89
N PHE A 118 -7.79 21.79 -11.02
CA PHE A 118 -6.73 20.80 -11.16
C PHE A 118 -6.73 20.27 -12.59
N SER A 119 -5.56 20.18 -13.19
CA SER A 119 -5.35 19.51 -14.46
C SER A 119 -4.32 18.41 -14.28
N GLY A 120 -4.54 17.27 -14.94
CA GLY A 120 -3.67 16.12 -14.79
C GLY A 120 -4.05 15.01 -15.75
N HIS A 121 -3.37 13.90 -15.60
CA HIS A 121 -3.57 12.73 -16.45
C HIS A 121 -3.43 11.43 -15.65
N ILE A 122 -3.92 10.34 -16.23
CA ILE A 122 -3.74 8.98 -15.72
C ILE A 122 -2.59 8.33 -16.48
N THR A 123 -1.69 7.67 -15.77
CA THR A 123 -0.58 6.92 -16.38
C THR A 123 -0.87 5.43 -16.43
N LYS A 124 -0.30 4.73 -17.43
CA LYS A 124 -0.46 3.27 -17.59
C LYS A 124 0.17 2.46 -16.47
N SER A 125 1.13 3.02 -15.77
CA SER A 125 1.87 2.29 -14.74
C SER A 125 2.38 3.27 -13.68
N GLN A 126 2.42 2.82 -12.43
CA GLN A 126 3.01 3.59 -11.32
C GLN A 126 4.51 3.84 -11.51
N GLN A 127 5.18 2.99 -12.29
CA GLN A 127 6.63 3.09 -12.55
C GLN A 127 6.95 4.00 -13.74
N ASN A 128 5.97 4.26 -14.60
CA ASN A 128 6.12 5.05 -15.83
C ASN A 128 5.21 6.27 -15.77
N ALA A 129 5.56 7.22 -14.91
CA ALA A 129 4.76 8.43 -14.65
C ALA A 129 4.54 9.36 -15.87
N GLY A 130 5.20 9.09 -17.00
CA GLY A 130 5.07 9.89 -18.22
C GLY A 130 4.22 9.29 -19.33
N ALA A 131 3.76 8.03 -19.20
CA ALA A 131 2.97 7.41 -20.26
C ALA A 131 1.48 7.56 -19.99
N LEU A 132 0.84 8.46 -20.73
CA LEU A 132 -0.61 8.67 -20.71
C LEU A 132 -1.38 7.38 -20.99
N ASP A 133 -2.38 7.08 -20.20
CA ASP A 133 -3.32 5.99 -20.47
C ASP A 133 -4.57 6.50 -21.19
N GLU A 134 -4.49 6.51 -22.51
CA GLU A 134 -5.62 6.93 -23.36
C GLU A 134 -6.82 5.95 -23.30
N SER A 135 -6.58 4.73 -22.81
CA SER A 135 -7.63 3.70 -22.68
C SER A 135 -8.38 3.77 -21.36
N PHE A 136 -7.96 4.64 -20.44
CA PHE A 136 -8.59 4.74 -19.14
C PHE A 136 -10.03 5.24 -19.28
N SER A 137 -10.95 4.46 -18.71
CA SER A 137 -12.35 4.85 -18.51
C SER A 137 -12.72 4.56 -17.07
N GLY A 138 -13.10 5.58 -16.31
CA GLY A 138 -13.38 5.42 -14.89
C GLY A 138 -13.76 6.71 -14.19
N VAL A 139 -13.88 6.64 -12.88
CA VAL A 139 -14.19 7.79 -12.02
C VAL A 139 -12.95 8.12 -11.19
N LEU A 140 -12.57 9.40 -11.21
CA LEU A 140 -11.56 9.94 -10.32
C LEU A 140 -12.27 10.59 -9.12
N SER A 141 -11.93 10.14 -7.92
CA SER A 141 -12.34 10.79 -6.68
C SER A 141 -11.14 11.48 -6.05
N ALA A 142 -11.26 12.77 -5.81
CA ALA A 142 -10.22 13.56 -5.16
C ALA A 142 -10.69 14.05 -3.78
N THR A 143 -9.79 14.02 -2.82
CA THR A 143 -10.04 14.61 -1.50
C THR A 143 -8.89 15.56 -1.17
N ILE A 144 -9.22 16.79 -0.84
CA ILE A 144 -8.25 17.82 -0.46
C ILE A 144 -8.15 17.84 1.06
N TYR A 145 -6.92 17.84 1.56
CA TYR A 145 -6.61 17.95 2.98
C TYR A 145 -5.79 19.20 3.23
N ASP A 146 -5.94 19.78 4.39
CA ASP A 146 -5.05 20.83 4.89
C ASP A 146 -3.64 20.27 5.12
N ARG A 147 -2.69 21.14 5.41
CA ARG A 147 -1.32 20.72 5.73
C ARG A 147 -1.26 19.80 6.95
N LEU A 148 -0.27 18.93 6.95
CA LEU A 148 0.05 18.12 8.14
C LEU A 148 0.51 19.02 9.29
N GLU A 149 -0.12 18.88 10.43
CA GLU A 149 0.32 19.50 11.68
C GLU A 149 1.02 18.46 12.56
N THR A 150 2.15 18.87 13.15
CA THR A 150 2.82 18.05 14.17
C THR A 150 2.32 18.46 15.55
N ILE A 151 1.70 17.54 16.24
CA ILE A 151 1.27 17.72 17.63
C ILE A 151 2.33 17.09 18.52
N VAL A 152 2.75 17.84 19.53
CA VAL A 152 3.58 17.31 20.61
C VAL A 152 2.63 16.84 21.73
N CYS A 153 2.56 15.51 21.91
CA CYS A 153 1.77 14.92 23.00
C CYS A 153 2.68 14.71 24.21
N LYS A 154 2.14 14.99 25.39
CA LYS A 154 2.79 14.57 26.65
C LYS A 154 2.43 13.11 26.89
N ASP A 155 3.45 12.29 27.07
CA ASP A 155 3.27 10.91 27.51
C ASP A 155 3.17 10.83 29.05
N ASN A 156 2.63 9.71 29.54
CA ASN A 156 2.45 9.48 30.98
C ASN A 156 3.78 9.36 31.74
N ASP A 157 4.87 9.08 31.06
CA ASP A 157 6.24 8.99 31.59
C ASP A 157 7.02 10.30 31.51
N GLY A 158 6.38 11.38 31.06
CA GLY A 158 7.00 12.70 30.90
C GLY A 158 7.77 12.88 29.60
N SER A 159 7.85 11.87 28.74
CA SER A 159 8.42 12.04 27.40
C SER A 159 7.43 12.78 26.48
N ALA A 160 7.96 13.53 25.52
CA ALA A 160 7.14 14.23 24.52
C ALA A 160 7.16 13.46 23.21
N ALA A 161 6.09 12.74 22.92
CA ALA A 161 5.91 12.09 21.63
C ALA A 161 5.40 13.09 20.57
N ARG A 162 6.08 13.15 19.43
CA ARG A 162 5.60 13.90 18.26
C ARG A 162 4.73 13.00 17.41
N ARG A 163 3.51 13.41 17.16
CA ARG A 163 2.57 12.72 16.27
C ARG A 163 2.08 13.68 15.19
N ASN A 164 2.00 13.18 13.97
CA ASN A 164 1.35 13.94 12.90
C ASN A 164 -0.16 13.83 13.07
N ARG A 165 -0.83 14.95 13.22
CA ARG A 165 -2.28 15.00 13.18
C ARG A 165 -2.74 14.74 11.75
N GLN A 166 -3.77 13.92 11.59
CA GLN A 166 -4.42 13.80 10.28
C GLN A 166 -4.99 15.15 9.87
N PRO A 167 -4.72 15.60 8.64
CA PRO A 167 -5.22 16.89 8.17
C PRO A 167 -6.73 16.91 8.15
N LEU A 168 -7.30 18.09 8.37
CA LEU A 168 -8.72 18.30 8.17
C LEU A 168 -9.07 18.10 6.70
N LYS A 169 -10.19 17.43 6.45
CA LYS A 169 -10.74 17.23 5.11
C LYS A 169 -11.55 18.46 4.73
N PHE A 170 -11.30 19.01 3.57
CA PHE A 170 -12.10 20.08 2.95
C PHE A 170 -13.12 19.49 1.98
#